data_d2bbd338278ff19a3008e7e117f13e39
#
_entry.id   d2bbd338278ff19a3008e7e117f13e39
#
_cell.length_a   1.000
_cell.length_b   1.000
_cell.length_c   1.000
_cell.angle_alpha   90.00
_cell.angle_beta   90.00
_cell.angle_gamma   90.00
#
_symmetry.space_group_name_H-M   'P 1'
#
loop_
_entity.id
_entity.type
_entity.pdbx_description
1 polymer ?
#
loop_
_entity_poly.entity_id
_entity_poly.type
_entity_poly.pdbx_seq_one_letter_code
_entity_poly.pdbx_strand_id
1 'polypeptide(L)'
;WEIEAAAMLSQIGYVTVPASIIEKIRHNLTLQTNEKFILERVPEIGSRLLSNIPRLGAVAQIILYQNKNFDGTGFPSDSIAGEKLPLGASILRVVADLVRLEAEGIGRHAAFEQMKSFPGRYDAKVLTAATVSLLIHLNKGPKRQGKPVTLQELAVGQILAERIETDQGLKILGAGTAVSP
;
A
#
# COMPACT_ATOMS: atom_id res chain seq x y z
N TRP A 1 -2.04 15.85 6.87
CA TRP A 1 -2.19 16.22 5.46
C TRP A 1 -0.92 15.93 4.63
N GLU A 2 0.31 16.11 5.18
CA GLU A 2 1.58 15.93 4.44
C GLU A 2 1.75 14.50 3.95
N ILE A 3 1.46 13.50 4.79
CA ILE A 3 1.56 12.09 4.43
C ILE A 3 0.51 11.74 3.37
N GLU A 4 -0.70 12.24 3.49
CA GLU A 4 -1.78 12.03 2.52
C GLU A 4 -1.41 12.64 1.17
N ALA A 5 -0.93 13.88 1.16
CA ALA A 5 -0.47 14.54 -0.05
C ALA A 5 0.72 13.79 -0.67
N ALA A 6 1.68 13.32 0.15
CA ALA A 6 2.81 12.54 -0.33
C ALA A 6 2.36 11.21 -0.93
N ALA A 7 1.39 10.52 -0.32
CA ALA A 7 0.82 9.29 -0.88
C ALA A 7 0.16 9.52 -2.25
N MET A 8 -0.66 10.58 -2.36
CA MET A 8 -1.32 10.95 -3.62
C MET A 8 -0.33 11.35 -4.72
N LEU A 9 0.78 12.01 -4.36
CA LEU A 9 1.78 12.51 -5.29
C LEU A 9 3.00 11.58 -5.44
N SER A 10 3.02 10.44 -4.75
CA SER A 10 4.15 9.50 -4.72
C SER A 10 4.62 9.05 -6.11
N GLN A 11 3.71 9.03 -7.08
CA GLN A 11 3.97 8.58 -8.45
C GLN A 11 4.22 9.73 -9.45
N ILE A 12 4.25 11.00 -8.99
CA ILE A 12 4.34 12.15 -9.92
C ILE A 12 5.62 12.13 -10.76
N GLY A 13 6.72 11.56 -10.24
CA GLY A 13 7.98 11.44 -10.97
C GLY A 13 7.91 10.54 -12.22
N TYR A 14 6.90 9.66 -12.31
CA TYR A 14 6.71 8.80 -13.49
C TYR A 14 6.38 9.59 -14.76
N VAL A 15 5.98 10.86 -14.65
CA VAL A 15 5.73 11.73 -15.83
C VAL A 15 6.94 11.83 -16.77
N THR A 16 8.15 11.59 -16.26
CA THR A 16 9.40 11.64 -17.05
C THR A 16 9.85 10.28 -17.56
N VAL A 17 9.19 9.19 -17.16
CA VAL A 17 9.58 7.83 -17.54
C VAL A 17 9.11 7.55 -18.96
N PRO A 18 9.99 7.08 -19.88
CA PRO A 18 9.61 6.72 -21.22
C PRO A 18 8.47 5.69 -21.28
N ALA A 19 7.54 5.88 -22.20
CA ALA A 19 6.37 5.00 -22.36
C ALA A 19 6.79 3.53 -22.58
N SER A 20 7.90 3.28 -23.27
CA SER A 20 8.43 1.93 -23.47
C SER A 20 8.79 1.20 -22.17
N ILE A 21 9.26 1.93 -21.15
CA ILE A 21 9.56 1.36 -19.84
C ILE A 21 8.25 1.06 -19.09
N ILE A 22 7.28 1.97 -19.16
CA ILE A 22 5.95 1.78 -18.56
C ILE A 22 5.25 0.54 -19.16
N GLU A 23 5.31 0.36 -20.47
CA GLU A 23 4.77 -0.82 -21.14
C GLU A 23 5.44 -2.11 -20.67
N LYS A 24 6.76 -2.11 -20.51
CA LYS A 24 7.48 -3.27 -19.95
C LYS A 24 7.02 -3.61 -18.54
N ILE A 25 6.84 -2.60 -17.68
CA ILE A 25 6.33 -2.81 -16.29
C ILE A 25 4.92 -3.39 -16.34
N ARG A 26 4.03 -2.84 -17.18
CA ARG A 26 2.64 -3.29 -17.33
C ARG A 26 2.54 -4.75 -17.76
N HIS A 27 3.45 -5.19 -18.63
CA HIS A 27 3.48 -6.55 -19.15
C HIS A 27 4.43 -7.49 -18.41
N ASN A 28 4.96 -7.09 -17.22
CA ASN A 28 5.93 -7.86 -16.44
C ASN A 28 7.17 -8.32 -17.25
N LEU A 29 7.61 -7.49 -18.21
CA LEU A 29 8.79 -7.78 -19.00
C LEU A 29 10.07 -7.41 -18.25
N THR A 30 11.16 -8.11 -18.57
CA THR A 30 12.46 -7.86 -17.95
C THR A 30 12.99 -6.47 -18.30
N LEU A 31 13.33 -5.69 -17.26
CA LEU A 31 13.94 -4.37 -17.39
C LEU A 31 15.46 -4.48 -17.48
N GLN A 32 16.06 -3.70 -18.38
CA GLN A 32 17.50 -3.55 -18.48
C GLN A 32 18.06 -2.74 -17.30
N THR A 33 19.37 -2.80 -17.07
CA THR A 33 20.02 -2.11 -15.95
C THR A 33 19.80 -0.59 -15.99
N ASN A 34 19.91 0.02 -17.18
CA ASN A 34 19.65 1.45 -17.37
C ASN A 34 18.19 1.84 -17.11
N GLU A 35 17.23 0.96 -17.45
CA GLU A 35 15.81 1.18 -17.20
C GLU A 35 15.50 1.11 -15.72
N LYS A 36 16.10 0.16 -14.99
CA LYS A 36 16.01 0.08 -13.52
C LYS A 36 16.57 1.34 -12.86
N PHE A 37 17.71 1.83 -13.33
CA PHE A 37 18.31 3.06 -12.81
C PHE A 37 17.40 4.29 -13.01
N ILE A 38 16.68 4.38 -14.14
CA ILE A 38 15.69 5.44 -14.37
C ILE A 38 14.57 5.35 -13.34
N LEU A 39 14.05 4.14 -13.07
CA LEU A 39 12.97 3.93 -12.10
C LEU A 39 13.39 4.21 -10.67
N GLU A 40 14.61 3.87 -10.29
CA GLU A 40 15.15 4.19 -8.96
C GLU A 40 15.18 5.69 -8.69
N ARG A 41 15.33 6.52 -9.73
CA ARG A 41 15.37 7.98 -9.60
C ARG A 41 14.02 8.67 -9.69
N VAL A 42 12.94 7.94 -9.94
CA VAL A 42 11.58 8.50 -9.99
C VAL A 42 11.23 9.31 -8.72
N PRO A 43 11.54 8.87 -7.49
CA PRO A 43 11.29 9.66 -6.29
C PRO A 43 12.06 10.99 -6.25
N GLU A 44 13.30 11.01 -6.73
CA GLU A 44 14.10 12.25 -6.81
C GLU A 44 13.45 13.26 -7.75
N ILE A 45 12.99 12.80 -8.91
CA ILE A 45 12.31 13.66 -9.88
C ILE A 45 11.00 14.19 -9.29
N GLY A 46 10.21 13.33 -8.67
CA GLY A 46 8.98 13.73 -7.98
C GLY A 46 9.24 14.79 -6.90
N SER A 47 10.24 14.57 -6.07
CA SER A 47 10.67 15.54 -5.05
C SER A 47 11.07 16.88 -5.67
N ARG A 48 11.84 16.87 -6.75
CA ARG A 48 12.29 18.09 -7.44
C ARG A 48 11.13 18.88 -8.05
N LEU A 49 10.14 18.20 -8.61
CA LEU A 49 8.93 18.85 -9.14
C LEU A 49 8.14 19.58 -8.06
N LEU A 50 8.10 19.01 -6.84
CA LEU A 50 7.31 19.55 -5.74
C LEU A 50 8.06 20.55 -4.87
N SER A 51 9.40 20.49 -4.82
CA SER A 51 10.23 21.33 -3.92
C SER A 51 10.06 22.83 -4.18
N ASN A 52 9.73 23.23 -5.40
CA ASN A 52 9.52 24.63 -5.79
C ASN A 52 8.08 25.12 -5.54
N ILE A 53 7.18 24.25 -5.09
CA ILE A 53 5.79 24.63 -4.79
C ILE A 53 5.72 25.04 -3.32
N PRO A 54 5.23 26.25 -3.01
CA PRO A 54 5.08 26.70 -1.63
C PRO A 54 4.33 25.68 -0.77
N ARG A 55 4.81 25.43 0.44
CA ARG A 55 4.24 24.51 1.44
C ARG A 55 4.40 23.01 1.13
N LEU A 56 4.91 22.59 -0.03
CA LEU A 56 5.12 21.19 -0.36
C LEU A 56 6.53 20.67 -0.04
N GLY A 57 7.40 21.46 0.60
CA GLY A 57 8.76 21.05 0.92
C GLY A 57 8.84 19.76 1.76
N ALA A 58 8.00 19.63 2.80
CA ALA A 58 7.92 18.41 3.61
C ALA A 58 7.41 17.21 2.79
N VAL A 59 6.40 17.42 1.93
CA VAL A 59 5.86 16.41 1.01
C VAL A 59 6.94 15.93 0.03
N ALA A 60 7.73 16.87 -0.52
CA ALA A 60 8.84 16.57 -1.42
C ALA A 60 9.91 15.71 -0.74
N GLN A 61 10.24 15.98 0.54
CA GLN A 61 11.17 15.16 1.32
C GLN A 61 10.62 13.75 1.59
N ILE A 62 9.36 13.61 1.91
CA ILE A 62 8.71 12.30 2.07
C ILE A 62 8.82 11.49 0.78
N ILE A 63 8.53 12.09 -0.37
CA ILE A 63 8.61 11.45 -1.68
C ILE A 63 10.06 11.09 -2.04
N LEU A 64 11.04 11.95 -1.75
CA LEU A 64 12.44 11.67 -2.02
C LEU A 64 12.89 10.36 -1.37
N TYR A 65 12.53 10.15 -0.12
CA TYR A 65 12.97 9.01 0.69
C TYR A 65 12.00 7.81 0.71
N GLN A 66 10.90 7.86 -0.04
CA GLN A 66 9.85 6.81 0.02
C GLN A 66 10.33 5.40 -0.31
N ASN A 67 11.44 5.26 -1.07
CA ASN A 67 12.02 3.98 -1.47
C ASN A 67 13.30 3.64 -0.70
N LYS A 68 13.79 4.52 0.18
CA LYS A 68 14.99 4.28 0.97
C LYS A 68 14.73 3.30 2.10
N ASN A 69 15.67 2.40 2.33
CA ASN A 69 15.59 1.46 3.44
C ASN A 69 15.95 2.16 4.76
N PHE A 70 15.47 1.65 5.87
CA PHE A 70 15.69 2.24 7.19
C PHE A 70 17.17 2.20 7.61
N ASP A 71 17.92 1.19 7.15
CA ASP A 71 19.37 1.07 7.38
C ASP A 71 20.21 2.06 6.55
N GLY A 72 19.59 2.87 5.69
CA GLY A 72 20.23 3.84 4.82
C GLY A 72 20.65 3.31 3.47
N THR A 73 20.46 2.03 3.18
CA THR A 73 20.69 1.48 1.84
C THR A 73 19.59 1.91 0.86
N GLY A 74 19.83 1.77 -0.42
CA GLY A 74 18.90 2.20 -1.48
C GLY A 74 19.10 3.66 -1.89
N PHE A 75 18.13 4.18 -2.61
CA PHE A 75 18.19 5.53 -3.20
C PHE A 75 17.31 6.54 -2.42
N PRO A 76 17.77 7.80 -2.26
CA PRO A 76 19.03 8.38 -2.70
C PRO A 76 20.26 7.85 -1.93
N SER A 77 21.43 7.81 -2.61
CA SER A 77 22.68 7.32 -2.03
C SER A 77 23.35 8.40 -1.17
N ASP A 78 22.69 8.76 -0.07
CA ASP A 78 23.20 9.71 0.93
C ASP A 78 23.32 9.04 2.31
N SER A 79 23.78 9.76 3.30
CA SER A 79 24.01 9.27 4.67
C SER A 79 22.77 9.30 5.56
N ILE A 80 21.61 9.62 5.02
CA ILE A 80 20.35 9.67 5.80
C ILE A 80 19.84 8.25 6.04
N ALA A 81 19.66 7.89 7.31
CA ALA A 81 19.24 6.56 7.73
C ALA A 81 18.52 6.60 9.09
N GLY A 82 17.78 5.55 9.40
CA GLY A 82 17.14 5.37 10.70
C GLY A 82 16.16 6.49 11.01
N GLU A 83 16.19 7.00 12.23
CA GLU A 83 15.28 8.05 12.70
C GLU A 83 15.48 9.42 12.03
N LYS A 84 16.53 9.58 11.19
CA LYS A 84 16.71 10.78 10.35
C LYS A 84 15.82 10.77 9.10
N LEU A 85 15.30 9.62 8.71
CA LEU A 85 14.34 9.53 7.61
C LEU A 85 13.01 10.20 7.99
N PRO A 86 12.37 10.94 7.09
CA PRO A 86 11.03 11.44 7.34
C PRO A 86 10.07 10.28 7.70
N LEU A 87 9.34 10.41 8.80
CA LEU A 87 8.39 9.37 9.23
C LEU A 87 7.39 9.01 8.11
N GLY A 88 6.92 10.01 7.36
CA GLY A 88 6.04 9.78 6.22
C GLY A 88 6.67 8.90 5.14
N ALA A 89 7.98 9.00 4.90
CA ALA A 89 8.68 8.15 3.95
C ALA A 89 8.74 6.69 4.45
N SER A 90 9.01 6.47 5.72
CA SER A 90 8.97 5.14 6.35
C SER A 90 7.57 4.52 6.27
N ILE A 91 6.52 5.31 6.46
CA ILE A 91 5.12 4.86 6.30
C ILE A 91 4.84 4.49 4.84
N LEU A 92 5.18 5.37 3.89
CA LEU A 92 4.96 5.08 2.45
C LEU A 92 5.71 3.82 2.02
N ARG A 93 6.94 3.61 2.52
CA ARG A 93 7.74 2.41 2.24
C ARG A 93 7.01 1.13 2.65
N VAL A 94 6.47 1.09 3.86
CA VAL A 94 5.72 -0.06 4.37
C VAL A 94 4.44 -0.28 3.57
N VAL A 95 3.66 0.77 3.32
CA VAL A 95 2.38 0.67 2.62
C VAL A 95 2.58 0.28 1.15
N ALA A 96 3.56 0.86 0.46
CA ALA A 96 3.84 0.55 -0.94
C ALA A 96 4.25 -0.91 -1.14
N ASP A 97 5.14 -1.44 -0.28
CA ASP A 97 5.54 -2.84 -0.37
C ASP A 97 4.40 -3.79 0.01
N LEU A 98 3.55 -3.43 0.98
CA LEU A 98 2.35 -4.20 1.32
C LEU A 98 1.38 -4.28 0.13
N VAL A 99 1.05 -3.15 -0.48
CA VAL A 99 0.15 -3.10 -1.65
C VAL A 99 0.72 -3.90 -2.82
N ARG A 100 2.04 -3.83 -3.04
CA ARG A 100 2.70 -4.61 -4.08
C ARG A 100 2.58 -6.12 -3.82
N LEU A 101 2.85 -6.58 -2.60
CA LEU A 101 2.73 -7.99 -2.23
C LEU A 101 1.28 -8.49 -2.33
N GLU A 102 0.31 -7.67 -1.93
CA GLU A 102 -1.12 -7.99 -2.11
C GLU A 102 -1.51 -8.09 -3.59
N ALA A 103 -0.97 -7.21 -4.44
CA ALA A 103 -1.19 -7.26 -5.89
C ALA A 103 -0.57 -8.50 -6.54
N GLU A 104 0.52 -9.05 -5.96
CA GLU A 104 1.12 -10.35 -6.35
C GLU A 104 0.32 -11.56 -5.84
N GLY A 105 -0.82 -11.34 -5.16
CA GLY A 105 -1.70 -12.38 -4.62
C GLY A 105 -1.30 -12.90 -3.23
N ILE A 106 -0.33 -12.27 -2.56
CA ILE A 106 0.09 -12.64 -1.21
C ILE A 106 -0.91 -12.07 -0.21
N GLY A 107 -1.51 -12.94 0.60
CA GLY A 107 -2.44 -12.48 1.64
C GLY A 107 -1.76 -11.56 2.66
N ARG A 108 -2.48 -10.56 3.17
CA ARG A 108 -1.96 -9.48 4.04
C ARG A 108 -1.12 -9.98 5.21
N HIS A 109 -1.57 -11.02 5.92
CA HIS A 109 -0.80 -11.59 7.03
C HIS A 109 0.55 -12.13 6.57
N ALA A 110 0.55 -12.92 5.48
CA ALA A 110 1.77 -13.48 4.91
C ALA A 110 2.71 -12.38 4.38
N ALA A 111 2.15 -11.31 3.80
CA ALA A 111 2.92 -10.15 3.36
C ALA A 111 3.66 -9.49 4.52
N PHE A 112 3.00 -9.26 5.66
CA PHE A 112 3.68 -8.72 6.85
C PHE A 112 4.76 -9.66 7.40
N GLU A 113 4.52 -10.98 7.44
CA GLU A 113 5.56 -11.93 7.87
C GLU A 113 6.77 -11.91 6.91
N GLN A 114 6.52 -11.84 5.60
CA GLN A 114 7.58 -11.69 4.61
C GLN A 114 8.34 -10.35 4.79
N MET A 115 7.64 -9.26 5.06
CA MET A 115 8.28 -7.96 5.29
C MET A 115 9.17 -7.98 6.53
N LYS A 116 8.78 -8.65 7.60
CA LYS A 116 9.59 -8.81 8.83
C LYS A 116 10.88 -9.59 8.58
N SER A 117 10.95 -10.45 7.57
CA SER A 117 12.15 -11.23 7.24
C SER A 117 13.28 -10.40 6.61
N PHE A 118 13.05 -9.12 6.31
CA PHE A 118 14.06 -8.22 5.74
C PHE A 118 14.58 -7.23 6.81
N PRO A 119 15.62 -7.58 7.58
CA PRO A 119 16.18 -6.71 8.60
C PRO A 119 16.74 -5.42 7.96
N GLY A 120 16.55 -4.29 8.62
CA GLY A 120 17.04 -3.00 8.14
C GLY A 120 16.23 -2.33 7.04
N ARG A 121 15.32 -3.04 6.38
CA ARG A 121 14.53 -2.49 5.28
C ARG A 121 13.46 -1.51 5.75
N TYR A 122 12.80 -1.81 6.85
CA TYR A 122 11.69 -1.02 7.39
C TYR A 122 12.00 -0.51 8.78
N ASP A 123 11.39 0.63 9.13
CA ASP A 123 11.30 1.04 10.53
C ASP A 123 10.44 0.02 11.29
N ALA A 124 11.01 -0.62 12.29
CA ALA A 124 10.32 -1.66 13.07
C ALA A 124 9.09 -1.12 13.81
N LYS A 125 9.13 0.16 14.26
CA LYS A 125 7.99 0.81 14.92
C LYS A 125 6.84 1.01 13.93
N VAL A 126 7.15 1.50 12.73
CA VAL A 126 6.15 1.71 11.66
C VAL A 126 5.58 0.38 11.17
N LEU A 127 6.44 -0.63 10.93
CA LEU A 127 5.98 -1.94 10.48
C LEU A 127 5.07 -2.61 11.51
N THR A 128 5.42 -2.52 12.80
CA THR A 128 4.58 -3.04 13.89
C THR A 128 3.24 -2.32 13.96
N ALA A 129 3.25 -0.98 13.93
CA ALA A 129 2.03 -0.18 13.97
C ALA A 129 1.12 -0.47 12.77
N ALA A 130 1.69 -0.60 11.55
CA ALA A 130 0.95 -0.97 10.36
C ALA A 130 0.34 -2.38 10.47
N THR A 131 1.13 -3.36 10.95
CA THR A 131 0.66 -4.73 11.19
C THR A 131 -0.54 -4.75 12.13
N VAL A 132 -0.42 -4.09 13.29
CA VAL A 132 -1.50 -4.01 14.28
C VAL A 132 -2.74 -3.31 13.70
N SER A 133 -2.56 -2.15 13.09
CA SER A 133 -3.67 -1.34 12.57
C SER A 133 -4.41 -2.04 11.42
N LEU A 134 -3.68 -2.62 10.48
CA LEU A 134 -4.26 -3.17 9.26
C LEU A 134 -4.74 -4.62 9.41
N LEU A 135 -4.20 -5.40 10.37
CA LEU A 135 -4.73 -6.73 10.69
C LEU A 135 -5.94 -6.66 11.63
N ILE A 136 -5.93 -5.76 12.63
CA ILE A 136 -7.06 -5.63 13.57
C ILE A 136 -8.28 -5.01 12.87
N HIS A 137 -8.09 -4.06 11.95
CA HIS A 137 -9.22 -3.45 11.23
C HIS A 137 -9.91 -4.41 10.25
N LEU A 138 -9.26 -5.49 9.82
CA LEU A 138 -9.92 -6.54 9.04
C LEU A 138 -10.91 -7.37 9.87
N ASN A 139 -10.67 -7.51 11.18
CA ASN A 139 -11.64 -8.11 12.11
C ASN A 139 -12.75 -7.12 12.51
N LYS A 140 -12.57 -5.83 12.22
CA LYS A 140 -13.59 -4.78 12.32
C LYS A 140 -13.83 -4.23 10.90
N GLY A 141 -14.27 -5.08 9.97
CA GLY A 141 -14.93 -4.58 8.76
C GLY A 141 -15.97 -3.54 9.19
N PRO A 142 -16.25 -2.47 8.41
CA PRO A 142 -17.26 -1.51 8.80
C PRO A 142 -18.45 -2.34 9.24
N LYS A 143 -18.90 -2.17 10.51
CA LYS A 143 -20.14 -2.77 10.99
C LYS A 143 -21.20 -2.19 10.04
N ARG A 144 -21.45 -2.89 8.94
CA ARG A 144 -22.61 -2.61 8.12
C ARG A 144 -23.75 -2.83 9.08
N GLN A 145 -24.41 -1.75 9.50
CA GLN A 145 -25.59 -1.82 10.34
C GLN A 145 -26.66 -2.52 9.48
N GLY A 146 -26.61 -3.84 9.45
CA GLY A 146 -27.61 -4.66 8.84
C GLY A 146 -28.79 -4.77 9.79
N LYS A 147 -30.01 -4.63 9.28
CA LYS A 147 -31.22 -5.03 10.02
C LYS A 147 -31.25 -6.56 10.03
N PRO A 148 -31.37 -7.22 11.18
CA PRO A 148 -31.56 -8.67 11.20
C PRO A 148 -32.89 -8.98 10.52
N VAL A 149 -32.87 -9.85 9.51
CA VAL A 149 -34.01 -10.30 8.74
C VAL A 149 -34.01 -11.82 8.67
N THR A 150 -35.13 -12.43 8.63
CA THR A 150 -35.26 -13.89 8.39
C THR A 150 -35.03 -14.20 6.91
N LEU A 151 -34.71 -15.46 6.58
CA LEU A 151 -34.56 -15.91 5.18
C LEU A 151 -35.79 -15.59 4.30
N GLN A 152 -36.96 -15.57 4.89
CA GLN A 152 -38.23 -15.27 4.19
C GLN A 152 -38.41 -13.77 3.90
N GLU A 153 -37.71 -12.91 4.62
CA GLU A 153 -37.77 -11.46 4.45
C GLU A 153 -36.65 -10.93 3.54
N LEU A 154 -35.76 -11.81 3.04
CA LEU A 154 -34.73 -11.43 2.10
C LEU A 154 -35.33 -11.03 0.76
N ALA A 155 -35.04 -9.81 0.32
CA ALA A 155 -35.49 -9.27 -0.95
C ALA A 155 -34.34 -9.15 -1.95
N VAL A 156 -34.67 -9.34 -3.23
CA VAL A 156 -33.73 -9.17 -4.34
C VAL A 156 -33.14 -7.75 -4.30
N GLY A 157 -31.80 -7.65 -4.45
CA GLY A 157 -31.06 -6.40 -4.41
C GLY A 157 -30.52 -6.02 -3.02
N GLN A 158 -30.91 -6.72 -1.96
CA GLN A 158 -30.29 -6.55 -0.64
C GLN A 158 -28.85 -7.10 -0.63
N ILE A 159 -27.97 -6.47 0.16
CA ILE A 159 -26.59 -6.92 0.32
C ILE A 159 -26.44 -7.52 1.73
N LEU A 160 -25.96 -8.75 1.80
CA LEU A 160 -25.72 -9.43 3.07
C LEU A 160 -24.64 -8.70 3.87
N ALA A 161 -24.97 -8.31 5.11
CA ALA A 161 -24.00 -7.72 6.04
C ALA A 161 -23.06 -8.77 6.65
N GLU A 162 -23.56 -10.00 6.84
CA GLU A 162 -22.85 -11.14 7.39
C GLU A 162 -22.95 -12.36 6.46
N ARG A 163 -22.06 -13.33 6.64
CA ARG A 163 -22.10 -14.60 5.90
C ARG A 163 -23.28 -15.47 6.39
N ILE A 164 -23.88 -16.20 5.49
CA ILE A 164 -24.87 -17.23 5.83
C ILE A 164 -24.18 -18.58 5.84
N GLU A 165 -24.34 -19.33 6.94
CA GLU A 165 -23.81 -20.67 7.15
C GLU A 165 -24.93 -21.63 7.56
N THR A 166 -24.76 -22.92 7.28
CA THR A 166 -25.61 -23.97 7.84
C THR A 166 -25.27 -24.22 9.31
N ASP A 167 -26.13 -24.88 10.06
CA ASP A 167 -25.89 -25.31 11.44
C ASP A 167 -24.63 -26.19 11.59
N GLN A 168 -24.15 -26.78 10.48
CA GLN A 168 -22.94 -27.56 10.41
C GLN A 168 -21.68 -26.74 10.02
N GLY A 169 -21.79 -25.39 9.92
CA GLY A 169 -20.69 -24.50 9.60
C GLY A 169 -20.34 -24.43 8.10
N LEU A 170 -21.16 -24.99 7.22
CA LEU A 170 -20.94 -24.89 5.78
C LEU A 170 -21.38 -23.49 5.29
N LYS A 171 -20.47 -22.75 4.66
CA LYS A 171 -20.76 -21.44 4.09
C LYS A 171 -21.67 -21.55 2.86
N ILE A 172 -22.84 -20.92 2.92
CA ILE A 172 -23.79 -20.83 1.80
C ILE A 172 -23.52 -19.56 1.00
N LEU A 173 -23.50 -18.39 1.65
CA LEU A 173 -23.27 -17.09 1.02
C LEU A 173 -22.30 -16.23 1.84
N GLY A 174 -21.50 -15.42 1.16
CA GLY A 174 -20.53 -14.53 1.82
C GLY A 174 -21.13 -13.18 2.19
N ALA A 175 -20.57 -12.53 3.21
CA ALA A 175 -20.84 -11.11 3.47
C ALA A 175 -20.51 -10.27 2.22
N GLY A 176 -21.34 -9.28 1.91
CA GLY A 176 -21.20 -8.45 0.71
C GLY A 176 -21.85 -9.04 -0.56
N THR A 177 -22.39 -10.26 -0.50
CA THR A 177 -23.12 -10.86 -1.63
C THR A 177 -24.48 -10.18 -1.78
N ALA A 178 -24.84 -9.77 -3.01
CA ALA A 178 -26.15 -9.27 -3.33
C ALA A 178 -27.13 -10.46 -3.54
N VAL A 179 -28.32 -10.34 -2.98
CA VAL A 179 -29.39 -11.32 -3.18
C VAL A 179 -29.91 -11.17 -4.61
N SER A 180 -29.73 -12.20 -5.42
CA SER A 180 -30.25 -12.28 -6.79
C SER A 180 -31.48 -13.16 -6.85
N PRO A 181 -32.33 -13.05 -7.91
CA PRO A 181 -33.50 -13.90 -8.11
C PRO A 181 -33.09 -15.37 -8.19
#